data_81e393f3c1f3f8bb7117a6a88e55cd3a
#
_entry.id   81e393f3c1f3f8bb7117a6a88e55cd3a
#
_cell.length_a   1.000
_cell.length_b   1.000
_cell.length_c   1.000
_cell.angle_alpha   90.00
_cell.angle_beta   90.00
_cell.angle_gamma   90.00
#
_symmetry.space_group_name_H-M   'P 1'
#
loop_
_entity.id
_entity.type
_entity.pdbx_description
1 polymer ?
#
loop_
_entity_poly.entity_id
_entity_poly.type
_entity_poly.pdbx_seq_one_letter_code
_entity_poly.pdbx_strand_id
1 'polypeptide(L)'
;MGNTKFKNSNDELIESSENYVLISPENNSYNLGSIYSNNFSSIEVLIGIDSITNHLDPATYQNSNPLSYQSPSMHWQMGINPSDWSYLFVVIEGKVDIDGNNSFDSGEIFVFHLGGDNFISNTER
;
A
#
# COMPACT_ATOMS: atom_id res chain seq x y z
N MET A 1 2.25 -0.99 0.25
CA MET A 1 2.82 -2.04 1.11
C MET A 1 3.44 -1.35 2.31
N GLY A 2 3.05 -1.71 3.50
CA GLY A 2 3.54 -1.12 4.74
C GLY A 2 4.39 -2.10 5.53
N ASN A 3 5.02 -1.64 6.56
CA ASN A 3 5.81 -2.35 7.57
C ASN A 3 6.30 -3.75 7.19
N THR A 4 7.53 -3.82 6.72
CA THR A 4 8.20 -5.09 6.43
C THR A 4 9.01 -5.50 7.65
N LYS A 5 8.74 -6.69 8.16
CA LYS A 5 9.45 -7.28 9.29
C LYS A 5 10.15 -8.56 8.85
N PHE A 6 11.32 -8.78 9.35
CA PHE A 6 12.09 -9.99 9.13
C PHE A 6 12.22 -10.74 10.44
N LYS A 7 12.06 -12.04 10.40
CA LYS A 7 12.27 -12.91 11.55
C LYS A 7 13.57 -13.67 11.36
N ASN A 8 14.45 -13.61 12.35
CA ASN A 8 15.68 -14.37 12.31
C ASN A 8 15.49 -15.80 12.83
N SER A 9 16.56 -16.60 12.78
CA SER A 9 16.53 -17.99 13.27
C SER A 9 16.30 -18.14 14.79
N ASN A 10 16.34 -17.04 15.54
CA ASN A 10 16.06 -17.00 16.98
C ASN A 10 14.65 -16.46 17.29
N ASP A 11 13.78 -16.34 16.26
CA ASP A 11 12.44 -15.75 16.36
C ASP A 11 12.41 -14.25 16.72
N GLU A 12 13.54 -13.55 16.60
CA GLU A 12 13.56 -12.11 16.82
C GLU A 12 13.05 -11.36 15.59
N LEU A 13 12.15 -10.39 15.79
CA LEU A 13 11.64 -9.52 14.74
C LEU A 13 12.60 -8.35 14.52
N ILE A 14 12.97 -8.14 13.27
CA ILE A 14 13.83 -7.04 12.82
C ILE A 14 13.01 -6.23 11.81
N GLU A 15 12.75 -4.98 12.13
CA GLU A 15 12.04 -4.07 11.22
C GLU A 15 13.02 -3.46 10.21
N SER A 16 12.56 -3.28 8.99
CA SER A 16 13.31 -2.55 7.97
C SER A 16 13.34 -1.05 8.29
N SER A 17 14.36 -0.35 7.80
CA SER A 17 14.48 1.10 7.97
C SER A 17 13.46 1.89 7.16
N GLU A 18 12.90 1.30 6.12
CA GLU A 18 11.84 1.89 5.29
C GLU A 18 10.50 1.27 5.66
N ASN A 19 9.52 2.12 5.99
CA ASN A 19 8.26 1.65 6.53
C ASN A 19 7.19 1.43 5.44
N TYR A 20 7.21 2.21 4.36
CA TYR A 20 6.17 2.15 3.33
C TYR A 20 6.76 2.18 1.93
N VAL A 21 6.17 1.40 1.04
CA VAL A 21 6.51 1.35 -0.38
C VAL A 21 5.22 1.36 -1.20
N LEU A 22 5.10 2.29 -2.13
CA LEU A 22 4.04 2.29 -3.13
C LEU A 22 4.45 1.38 -4.29
N ILE A 23 3.69 0.32 -4.51
CA ILE A 23 3.94 -0.65 -5.57
C ILE A 23 3.11 -0.28 -6.80
N SER A 24 3.76 -0.27 -7.96
CA SER A 24 3.17 0.00 -9.27
C SER A 24 3.57 -1.13 -10.24
N PRO A 25 2.70 -1.49 -11.19
CA PRO A 25 3.01 -2.56 -12.15
C PRO A 25 4.15 -2.23 -13.10
N GLU A 26 4.53 -0.96 -13.22
CA GLU A 26 5.66 -0.54 -14.05
C GLU A 26 7.03 -0.88 -13.44
N ASN A 27 7.09 -1.17 -12.15
CA ASN A 27 8.32 -1.44 -11.43
C ASN A 27 8.43 -2.91 -11.01
N ASN A 28 9.56 -3.53 -11.29
CA ASN A 28 9.82 -4.92 -10.96
C ASN A 28 10.63 -5.09 -9.66
N SER A 29 11.12 -4.01 -9.07
CA SER A 29 11.98 -4.05 -7.89
C SER A 29 11.77 -2.83 -7.02
N TYR A 30 11.73 -3.05 -5.72
CA TYR A 30 11.53 -2.01 -4.72
C TYR A 30 12.55 -2.17 -3.59
N ASN A 31 13.12 -1.03 -3.16
CA ASN A 31 13.97 -1.02 -1.99
C ASN A 31 13.10 -1.00 -0.72
N LEU A 32 13.24 -2.01 0.11
CA LEU A 32 12.53 -2.13 1.38
C LEU A 32 13.37 -1.64 2.57
N GLY A 33 14.49 -0.97 2.30
CA GLY A 33 15.42 -0.51 3.31
C GLY A 33 16.58 -1.47 3.54
N SER A 34 17.28 -1.26 4.64
CA SER A 34 18.45 -2.03 5.03
C SER A 34 18.26 -2.68 6.39
N ILE A 35 18.77 -3.88 6.54
CA ILE A 35 18.72 -4.64 7.78
C ILE A 35 20.10 -5.21 8.09
N TYR A 36 20.44 -5.26 9.38
CA TYR A 36 21.71 -5.78 9.87
C TYR A 36 21.57 -7.25 10.32
N SER A 37 21.31 -8.14 9.37
CA SER A 37 21.32 -9.57 9.64
C SER A 37 21.42 -10.34 8.33
N ASN A 38 21.96 -11.53 8.39
CA ASN A 38 22.15 -12.44 7.25
C ASN A 38 21.47 -13.81 7.42
N ASN A 39 20.75 -14.01 8.53
CA ASN A 39 20.02 -15.24 8.80
C ASN A 39 18.55 -14.96 9.06
N PHE A 40 17.72 -15.12 8.02
CA PHE A 40 16.27 -14.96 8.12
C PHE A 40 15.57 -16.29 7.96
N SER A 41 14.52 -16.49 8.76
CA SER A 41 13.61 -17.63 8.67
C SER A 41 12.31 -17.26 7.94
N SER A 42 11.86 -16.01 8.09
CA SER A 42 10.65 -15.54 7.42
C SER A 42 10.66 -14.04 7.20
N ILE A 43 9.79 -13.60 6.30
CA ILE A 43 9.46 -12.19 6.06
C ILE A 43 7.97 -12.01 6.30
N GLU A 44 7.61 -10.97 7.06
CA GLU A 44 6.25 -10.51 7.25
C GLU A 44 6.06 -9.19 6.53
N VAL A 45 5.02 -9.09 5.73
CA VAL A 45 4.70 -7.91 4.94
C VAL A 45 3.26 -7.51 5.19
N LEU A 46 3.04 -6.26 5.59
CA LEU A 46 1.72 -5.67 5.67
C LEU A 46 1.32 -5.12 4.30
N ILE A 47 0.18 -5.56 3.76
CA ILE A 47 -0.45 -4.91 2.61
C ILE A 47 -1.47 -3.92 3.17
N GLY A 48 -1.11 -2.65 3.15
CA GLY A 48 -1.89 -1.58 3.75
C GLY A 48 -1.05 -0.69 4.65
N ILE A 49 -1.71 0.03 5.51
CA ILE A 49 -1.13 1.00 6.45
C ILE A 49 -1.76 0.74 7.81
N ASP A 50 -0.96 0.82 8.87
CA ASP A 50 -1.49 0.68 10.23
C ASP A 50 -2.54 1.77 10.55
N SER A 51 -3.48 1.45 11.44
CA SER A 51 -4.65 2.28 11.70
C SER A 51 -4.28 3.69 12.19
N ILE A 52 -3.18 3.87 12.93
CA ILE A 52 -2.75 5.20 13.38
C ILE A 52 -2.29 6.05 12.20
N THR A 53 -1.44 5.49 11.36
CA THR A 53 -0.88 6.18 10.18
C THR A 53 -1.94 6.40 9.10
N ASN A 54 -2.94 5.51 9.01
CA ASN A 54 -4.00 5.56 8.01
C ASN A 54 -4.85 6.84 8.06
N HIS A 55 -4.93 7.48 9.22
CA HIS A 55 -5.72 8.69 9.44
C HIS A 55 -4.87 9.98 9.53
N LEU A 56 -3.58 9.91 9.25
CA LEU A 56 -2.72 11.09 9.24
C LEU A 56 -2.87 11.90 7.94
N ASP A 57 -2.67 13.21 8.07
CA ASP A 57 -2.72 14.13 6.92
C ASP A 57 -1.51 13.92 6.01
N PRO A 58 -1.72 13.55 4.73
CA PRO A 58 -0.65 13.39 3.75
C PRO A 58 0.20 14.64 3.54
N ALA A 59 -0.33 15.83 3.83
CA ALA A 59 0.41 17.09 3.74
C ALA A 59 1.55 17.21 4.77
N THR A 60 1.55 16.37 5.80
CA THR A 60 2.61 16.34 6.81
C THR A 60 3.87 15.62 6.34
N TYR A 61 3.78 14.86 5.26
CA TYR A 61 4.90 14.11 4.71
C TYR A 61 5.63 14.91 3.61
N GLN A 62 6.93 14.68 3.49
CA GLN A 62 7.71 15.19 2.35
C GLN A 62 7.23 14.57 1.04
N ASN A 63 7.32 15.31 -0.06
CA ASN A 63 6.81 14.88 -1.38
C ASN A 63 7.39 13.54 -1.89
N SER A 64 8.57 13.15 -1.42
CA SER A 64 9.18 11.85 -1.75
C SER A 64 8.63 10.68 -0.93
N ASN A 65 7.88 10.95 0.12
CA ASN A 65 7.33 9.89 0.97
C ASN A 65 6.12 9.24 0.27
N PRO A 66 6.02 7.90 0.26
CA PRO A 66 4.87 7.19 -0.32
C PRO A 66 3.51 7.59 0.26
N LEU A 67 3.48 8.13 1.48
CA LEU A 67 2.27 8.58 2.15
C LEU A 67 1.90 10.04 1.86
N SER A 68 2.74 10.79 1.15
CA SER A 68 2.41 12.16 0.73
C SER A 68 1.38 12.18 -0.40
N TYR A 69 0.85 13.36 -0.72
CA TYR A 69 0.04 13.54 -1.92
C TYR A 69 0.89 13.25 -3.16
N GLN A 70 0.57 12.18 -3.86
CA GLN A 70 1.25 11.73 -5.08
C GLN A 70 0.27 11.63 -6.25
N SER A 71 0.77 11.33 -7.43
CA SER A 71 -0.04 11.01 -8.61
C SER A 71 0.33 9.60 -9.12
N PRO A 72 -0.60 8.66 -9.11
CA PRO A 72 -1.96 8.73 -8.56
C PRO A 72 -1.96 8.81 -7.03
N SER A 73 -2.93 9.54 -6.46
CA SER A 73 -3.08 9.60 -5.02
C SER A 73 -3.69 8.31 -4.48
N MET A 74 -3.07 7.75 -3.46
CA MET A 74 -3.63 6.62 -2.70
C MET A 74 -4.40 7.08 -1.46
N HIS A 75 -4.54 8.39 -1.25
CA HIS A 75 -5.26 8.94 -0.11
C HIS A 75 -6.69 9.30 -0.48
N TRP A 76 -7.63 8.87 0.36
CA TRP A 76 -9.07 9.09 0.17
C TRP A 76 -9.65 9.89 1.34
N GLN A 77 -10.06 11.11 1.05
CA GLN A 77 -10.73 12.00 2.01
C GLN A 77 -12.25 11.84 1.88
N MET A 78 -12.86 11.10 2.80
CA MET A 78 -14.30 10.88 2.80
C MET A 78 -15.08 11.93 3.59
N GLY A 79 -14.41 12.86 4.28
CA GLY A 79 -15.03 13.87 5.12
C GLY A 79 -14.05 15.01 5.43
N ILE A 80 -14.49 15.91 6.33
CA ILE A 80 -13.72 17.11 6.71
C ILE A 80 -12.71 16.75 7.82
N ASN A 81 -13.00 15.73 8.61
CA ASN A 81 -12.16 15.37 9.74
C ASN A 81 -11.12 14.31 9.34
N PRO A 82 -9.90 14.40 9.86
CA PRO A 82 -8.87 13.38 9.59
C PRO A 82 -9.30 11.95 9.96
N SER A 83 -10.17 11.78 10.96
CA SER A 83 -10.74 10.48 11.30
C SER A 83 -11.57 9.84 10.19
N ASP A 84 -12.03 10.64 9.22
CA ASP A 84 -12.79 10.17 8.07
C ASP A 84 -11.90 9.90 6.85
N TRP A 85 -10.60 10.20 6.98
CA TRP A 85 -9.62 9.99 5.93
C TRP A 85 -9.03 8.58 6.01
N SER A 86 -8.64 8.05 4.87
CA SER A 86 -8.02 6.73 4.77
C SER A 86 -7.12 6.67 3.55
N TYR A 87 -6.14 5.77 3.60
CA TYR A 87 -5.42 5.38 2.40
C TYR A 87 -6.12 4.20 1.72
N LEU A 88 -6.03 4.18 0.41
CA LEU A 88 -6.32 2.99 -0.39
C LEU A 88 -5.10 2.06 -0.35
N PHE A 89 -5.31 0.82 0.02
CA PHE A 89 -4.26 -0.18 0.15
C PHE A 89 -3.99 -0.89 -1.18
N VAL A 90 -5.07 -1.07 -1.95
CA VAL A 90 -5.02 -1.63 -3.30
C VAL A 90 -5.95 -0.82 -4.19
N VAL A 91 -5.45 -0.42 -5.34
CA VAL A 91 -6.23 0.21 -6.42
C VAL A 91 -6.00 -0.59 -7.68
N ILE A 92 -7.07 -1.13 -8.25
CA ILE A 92 -7.05 -1.78 -9.55
C ILE A 92 -8.13 -1.13 -10.39
N GLU A 93 -7.72 -0.44 -11.44
CA GLU A 93 -8.61 0.25 -12.35
C GLU A 93 -8.29 -0.14 -13.79
N GLY A 94 -9.30 -0.24 -14.60
CA GLY A 94 -9.08 -0.61 -15.98
C GLY A 94 -10.36 -0.53 -16.81
N LYS A 95 -10.21 -0.95 -18.05
CA LYS A 95 -11.30 -1.06 -19.01
C LYS A 95 -11.36 -2.50 -19.52
N VAL A 96 -12.54 -2.95 -19.82
CA VAL A 96 -12.81 -4.28 -20.33
C VAL A 96 -13.79 -4.13 -21.50
N ASP A 97 -13.42 -4.62 -22.66
CA ASP A 97 -14.30 -4.72 -23.83
C ASP A 97 -15.33 -5.84 -23.58
N ILE A 98 -16.52 -5.47 -23.10
CA ILE A 98 -17.55 -6.42 -22.68
C ILE A 98 -18.32 -6.95 -23.89
N ASP A 99 -18.51 -6.15 -24.92
CA ASP A 99 -19.31 -6.49 -26.11
C ASP A 99 -18.46 -7.02 -27.28
N GLY A 100 -17.14 -7.01 -27.18
CA GLY A 100 -16.21 -7.54 -28.17
C GLY A 100 -16.05 -6.67 -29.41
N ASN A 101 -16.38 -5.36 -29.29
CA ASN A 101 -16.32 -4.45 -30.45
C ASN A 101 -14.93 -3.83 -30.67
N ASN A 102 -13.94 -4.15 -29.84
CA ASN A 102 -12.58 -3.62 -29.80
C ASN A 102 -12.51 -2.10 -29.47
N SER A 103 -13.52 -1.60 -28.77
CA SER A 103 -13.59 -0.24 -28.22
C SER A 103 -13.78 -0.33 -26.70
N PHE A 104 -13.49 0.76 -26.00
CA PHE A 104 -13.74 0.85 -24.55
C PHE A 104 -14.75 1.95 -24.29
N ASP A 105 -16.02 1.58 -24.28
CA ASP A 105 -17.14 2.50 -24.21
C ASP A 105 -17.49 2.92 -22.78
N SER A 106 -18.45 3.83 -22.65
CA SER A 106 -18.96 4.27 -21.37
C SER A 106 -19.69 3.09 -20.68
N GLY A 107 -19.21 2.69 -19.51
CA GLY A 107 -19.70 1.52 -18.76
C GLY A 107 -18.77 0.31 -18.80
N GLU A 108 -17.74 0.34 -19.63
CA GLU A 108 -16.71 -0.71 -19.71
C GLU A 108 -15.50 -0.42 -18.83
N ILE A 109 -15.74 0.26 -17.72
CA ILE A 109 -14.74 0.59 -16.73
C ILE A 109 -14.98 -0.30 -15.52
N PHE A 110 -13.91 -0.91 -15.01
CA PHE A 110 -13.93 -1.53 -13.70
C PHE A 110 -13.04 -0.76 -12.73
N VAL A 111 -13.49 -0.67 -11.49
CA VAL A 111 -12.78 -0.02 -10.39
C VAL A 111 -12.85 -0.93 -9.18
N PHE A 112 -11.68 -1.26 -8.63
CA PHE A 112 -11.58 -2.00 -7.38
C PHE A 112 -10.64 -1.24 -6.44
N HIS A 113 -11.22 -0.72 -5.36
CA HIS A 113 -10.50 -0.02 -4.30
C HIS A 113 -10.65 -0.79 -3.00
N LEU A 114 -9.55 -1.01 -2.33
CA LEU A 114 -9.48 -1.62 -1.02
C LEU A 114 -8.76 -0.66 -0.08
N GLY A 115 -9.39 -0.32 1.03
CA GLY A 115 -8.84 0.57 2.05
C GLY A 115 -9.63 0.53 3.35
N GLY A 116 -9.14 1.23 4.35
CA GLY A 116 -9.75 1.32 5.67
C GLY A 116 -9.29 0.23 6.63
N ASP A 117 -9.42 0.51 7.92
CA ASP A 117 -8.84 -0.28 9.02
C ASP A 117 -9.32 -1.73 9.06
N ASN A 118 -10.53 -2.00 8.58
CA ASN A 118 -11.11 -3.35 8.57
C ASN A 118 -10.44 -4.32 7.58
N PHE A 119 -9.62 -3.81 6.68
CA PHE A 119 -8.94 -4.61 5.64
C PHE A 119 -7.44 -4.80 5.91
N ILE A 120 -6.98 -4.44 7.10
CA ILE A 120 -5.61 -4.73 7.52
C ILE A 120 -5.51 -6.23 7.76
N SER A 121 -4.83 -6.94 6.88
CA SER A 121 -4.54 -8.36 7.06
C SER A 121 -3.04 -8.58 7.16
N ASN A 122 -2.63 -9.28 8.21
CA ASN A 122 -1.25 -9.78 8.35
C ASN A 122 -1.16 -11.12 7.61
N THR A 123 -0.29 -11.19 6.62
CA THR A 123 0.09 -12.47 6.01
C THR A 123 1.44 -12.89 6.54
N GLU A 124 1.47 -13.84 7.47
CA GLU A 124 2.68 -14.61 7.80
C GLU A 124 2.91 -15.70 6.75
N ARG A 125 4.11 -15.80 6.24
CA ARG A 125 4.63 -16.94 5.46
C ARG A 125 6.06 -17.24 5.84
#